data_51b579f833d4c402c156258d5e436940
#
_entry.id   51b579f833d4c402c156258d5e436940
#
_cell.length_a   1.000
_cell.length_b   1.000
_cell.length_c   1.000
_cell.angle_alpha   90.00
_cell.angle_beta   90.00
_cell.angle_gamma   90.00
#
_symmetry.space_group_name_H-M   'P 1'
#
loop_
_entity.id
_entity.type
_entity.pdbx_description
1 polymer ?
#
loop_
_entity_poly.entity_id
_entity_poly.type
_entity_poly.pdbx_seq_one_letter_code
_entity_poly.pdbx_strand_id
1 'polypeptide(L)'
;MCALTATACTDTLDEAALPKPLSVAVNARDITARAPIHGTALPDASSIGISLLAEDGTPYDGVTYANLKYTASGTAPDQTWSTPNIPTLSSTPAKLVAYYPWADGTDYTAVPVETSTQTDYMYSKWLTGLSNANPNANIVMQHALTAVRVALVKGDFTADVDVSSVSVKSPAFATAGALDATTGALSGLVGIGEAVTVTADFPLTAQATNVEVMAVPDVSVAAGVTTVTTQIGDRKYSVNINFTESYKQGYIYTYTLTLNNTGMEVTSVAVTPWQEGTQDNGDLIVELDNKYIVEIEVEEDNTLYAHNVVGFSGTIDWGDGTTSTYDEFIGWPSHTYSTAGKYTVTATGICMALMQAEYENGIPVYKDYIFSRAGGFVIPSSPFITKIIHIGGEMGISSLKGAFYGQTKLKELKRSIFDGLSTIDNISYVFSGCTGLTNIPEGLFDKCTEVTDFEGLFEECEGLTNIPEGLFDYCTKVSLFRYAFFNCTNLTSIPDGLFDKCTEVDSFNGTFSGCASLTSIPEGLFDKCTAVTNFAQTFANCAALTSIPEGLFDKCTDIKYFTYTFEGCTALTGESPYTTINVNGADIKVHLYERSSYPEYFTAPTGYKKCFNACVGLSDYANIPASWK
;
A
#
# COMPACT_ATOMS: atom_id res chain seq x y z
N MET A 1 -56.38 0.08 -63.85
CA MET A 1 -55.77 -0.76 -62.85
C MET A 1 -54.53 -0.06 -62.30
N CYS A 2 -54.69 0.73 -61.22
CA CYS A 2 -53.60 1.35 -60.51
C CYS A 2 -53.22 0.44 -59.34
N ALA A 3 -51.98 -0.05 -59.30
CA ALA A 3 -51.45 -0.80 -58.18
C ALA A 3 -50.89 0.22 -57.15
N LEU A 4 -51.50 0.28 -55.98
CA LEU A 4 -50.92 0.97 -54.81
C LEU A 4 -49.88 0.02 -54.21
N THR A 5 -48.63 0.42 -54.24
CA THR A 5 -47.59 -0.19 -53.40
C THR A 5 -47.68 0.44 -52.01
N ALA A 6 -48.06 -0.34 -51.01
CA ALA A 6 -47.97 0.01 -49.60
C ALA A 6 -46.49 -0.11 -49.19
N THR A 7 -45.86 1.03 -48.94
CA THR A 7 -44.57 1.09 -48.21
C THR A 7 -44.87 0.89 -46.74
N ALA A 8 -44.48 -0.26 -46.21
CA ALA A 8 -44.47 -0.47 -44.77
C ALA A 8 -43.38 0.38 -44.14
N CYS A 9 -43.76 1.42 -43.36
CA CYS A 9 -42.89 2.06 -42.41
C CYS A 9 -42.59 1.04 -41.28
N THR A 10 -41.46 0.43 -41.30
CA THR A 10 -40.89 -0.20 -40.13
C THR A 10 -40.21 0.89 -39.31
N ASP A 11 -41.00 1.56 -38.48
CA ASP A 11 -40.41 2.29 -37.34
C ASP A 11 -39.83 1.23 -36.41
N THR A 12 -38.54 0.94 -36.55
CA THR A 12 -37.79 0.31 -35.49
C THR A 12 -37.64 1.37 -34.41
N LEU A 13 -38.54 1.30 -33.41
CA LEU A 13 -38.34 2.02 -32.16
C LEU A 13 -36.93 1.65 -31.66
N ASP A 14 -36.10 2.65 -31.54
CA ASP A 14 -34.75 2.51 -30.99
C ASP A 14 -34.90 2.00 -29.56
N GLU A 15 -34.62 0.70 -29.32
CA GLU A 15 -34.71 0.07 -27.99
C GLU A 15 -33.89 0.82 -26.94
N ALA A 16 -32.89 1.60 -27.36
CA ALA A 16 -32.08 2.47 -26.52
C ALA A 16 -32.84 3.72 -26.00
N ALA A 17 -33.96 4.08 -26.66
CA ALA A 17 -34.76 5.26 -26.27
C ALA A 17 -35.86 4.95 -25.25
N LEU A 18 -36.18 3.69 -24.98
CA LEU A 18 -37.23 3.30 -24.04
C LEU A 18 -36.77 3.44 -22.58
N PRO A 19 -37.65 3.91 -21.69
CA PRO A 19 -37.38 3.94 -20.24
C PRO A 19 -37.11 2.53 -19.70
N LYS A 20 -36.09 2.40 -18.83
CA LYS A 20 -35.71 1.13 -18.20
C LYS A 20 -35.79 1.19 -16.68
N PRO A 21 -36.20 0.12 -15.99
CA PRO A 21 -36.20 0.10 -14.54
C PRO A 21 -34.76 0.20 -14.00
N LEU A 22 -34.60 0.93 -12.89
CA LEU A 22 -33.34 1.00 -12.15
C LEU A 22 -33.02 -0.37 -11.54
N SER A 23 -31.88 -0.91 -11.84
CA SER A 23 -31.33 -2.11 -11.19
C SER A 23 -30.31 -1.69 -10.14
N VAL A 24 -30.41 -2.24 -8.93
CA VAL A 24 -29.55 -1.88 -7.79
C VAL A 24 -28.75 -3.10 -7.37
N ALA A 25 -27.43 -2.97 -7.34
CA ALA A 25 -26.51 -3.87 -6.68
C ALA A 25 -25.78 -3.11 -5.59
N VAL A 26 -25.69 -3.68 -4.39
CA VAL A 26 -25.01 -3.05 -3.24
C VAL A 26 -23.84 -3.92 -2.85
N ASN A 27 -22.66 -3.33 -2.88
CA ASN A 27 -21.44 -3.92 -2.38
C ASN A 27 -21.12 -3.25 -1.03
N ALA A 28 -21.52 -3.91 0.05
CA ALA A 28 -20.97 -3.66 1.36
C ALA A 28 -19.86 -4.67 1.57
N ARG A 29 -18.70 -4.25 2.00
CA ARG A 29 -17.56 -5.15 2.10
C ARG A 29 -17.40 -5.64 3.52
N ASP A 30 -17.41 -6.96 3.59
CA ASP A 30 -17.03 -7.88 4.66
C ASP A 30 -17.99 -8.09 5.85
N ILE A 31 -18.58 -9.35 5.99
CA ILE A 31 -19.51 -9.70 7.08
C ILE A 31 -19.15 -11.05 7.72
N THR A 32 -18.96 -11.08 9.03
CA THR A 32 -19.29 -12.21 9.90
C THR A 32 -19.93 -11.74 11.20
N ALA A 33 -21.08 -12.31 11.47
CA ALA A 33 -22.13 -12.17 12.47
C ALA A 33 -21.87 -11.44 13.81
N ARG A 34 -22.79 -10.53 14.10
CA ARG A 34 -23.11 -9.73 15.30
C ARG A 34 -22.20 -8.56 15.59
N ALA A 35 -22.64 -7.38 15.03
CA ALA A 35 -22.04 -6.05 15.15
C ALA A 35 -20.52 -6.01 15.01
N PRO A 36 -19.90 -5.17 14.29
CA PRO A 36 -20.18 -4.40 13.10
C PRO A 36 -20.16 -5.23 11.81
N ILE A 37 -20.59 -4.64 10.70
CA ILE A 37 -20.68 -5.34 9.41
C ILE A 37 -19.28 -5.60 8.86
N HIS A 38 -18.91 -6.87 8.80
CA HIS A 38 -17.69 -7.36 8.15
C HIS A 38 -18.14 -8.23 6.95
N GLY A 39 -17.80 -7.87 5.68
CA GLY A 39 -18.13 -8.69 4.51
C GLY A 39 -18.64 -7.93 3.30
N THR A 40 -18.77 -8.62 2.18
CA THR A 40 -19.08 -8.05 0.86
C THR A 40 -20.57 -7.78 0.62
N ALA A 41 -21.46 -8.12 1.57
CA ALA A 41 -22.90 -7.88 1.47
C ALA A 41 -23.50 -7.53 2.82
N LEU A 42 -24.58 -6.76 2.81
CA LEU A 42 -25.39 -6.53 4.01
C LEU A 42 -26.16 -7.80 4.40
N PRO A 43 -26.48 -8.03 5.69
CA PRO A 43 -27.27 -9.19 6.10
C PRO A 43 -28.58 -9.35 5.30
N ASP A 44 -29.07 -10.58 5.17
CA ASP A 44 -30.39 -10.83 4.60
C ASP A 44 -31.45 -10.01 5.34
N ALA A 45 -32.44 -9.51 4.60
CA ALA A 45 -33.46 -8.56 5.08
C ALA A 45 -32.97 -7.19 5.53
N SER A 46 -31.68 -6.86 5.38
CA SER A 46 -31.19 -5.48 5.57
C SER A 46 -31.90 -4.52 4.63
N SER A 47 -32.06 -3.28 5.08
CA SER A 47 -32.70 -2.26 4.24
C SER A 47 -31.84 -1.00 4.17
N ILE A 48 -31.68 -0.47 2.95
CA ILE A 48 -31.01 0.81 2.67
C ILE A 48 -32.02 1.84 2.20
N GLY A 49 -31.72 3.12 2.49
CA GLY A 49 -32.44 4.26 1.93
C GLY A 49 -31.77 4.74 0.65
N ILE A 50 -32.52 4.88 -0.43
CA ILE A 50 -32.03 5.41 -1.70
C ILE A 50 -32.81 6.67 -2.07
N SER A 51 -32.07 7.72 -2.46
CA SER A 51 -32.64 8.91 -3.10
C SER A 51 -32.07 9.08 -4.50
N LEU A 52 -32.94 9.35 -5.47
CA LEU A 52 -32.60 9.54 -6.89
C LEU A 52 -33.03 10.94 -7.34
N LEU A 53 -32.11 11.68 -7.95
CA LEU A 53 -32.32 13.01 -8.50
C LEU A 53 -31.79 13.08 -9.95
N ALA A 54 -32.22 14.09 -10.70
CA ALA A 54 -31.49 14.49 -11.89
C ALA A 54 -30.09 15.00 -11.53
N GLU A 55 -29.16 15.00 -12.47
CA GLU A 55 -27.76 15.46 -12.23
C GLU A 55 -27.69 16.90 -11.68
N ASP A 56 -28.62 17.78 -12.08
CA ASP A 56 -28.71 19.16 -11.58
C ASP A 56 -29.31 19.28 -10.17
N GLY A 57 -29.71 18.15 -9.56
CA GLY A 57 -30.29 18.10 -8.22
C GLY A 57 -31.80 18.33 -8.15
N THR A 58 -32.50 18.50 -9.28
CA THR A 58 -33.97 18.59 -9.33
C THR A 58 -34.61 17.21 -9.25
N PRO A 59 -35.94 17.11 -8.95
CA PRO A 59 -36.67 15.85 -9.01
C PRO A 59 -36.51 15.17 -10.38
N TYR A 60 -36.19 13.88 -10.37
CA TYR A 60 -35.93 13.12 -11.59
C TYR A 60 -37.20 12.97 -12.44
N ASP A 61 -37.19 13.50 -13.68
CA ASP A 61 -38.35 13.56 -14.58
C ASP A 61 -39.64 14.11 -13.91
N GLY A 62 -39.44 15.05 -12.96
CA GLY A 62 -40.52 15.68 -12.20
C GLY A 62 -41.08 14.80 -11.06
N VAL A 63 -40.46 13.64 -10.80
CA VAL A 63 -40.86 12.72 -9.72
C VAL A 63 -39.84 12.80 -8.58
N THR A 64 -40.34 12.89 -7.35
CA THR A 64 -39.49 12.84 -6.16
C THR A 64 -39.28 11.41 -5.70
N TYR A 65 -38.08 10.88 -5.90
CA TYR A 65 -37.64 9.60 -5.39
C TYR A 65 -36.75 9.81 -4.16
N ALA A 66 -37.34 10.13 -3.03
CA ALA A 66 -36.63 10.34 -1.78
C ALA A 66 -36.83 9.19 -0.82
N ASN A 67 -35.74 8.77 -0.17
CA ASN A 67 -35.73 7.75 0.89
C ASN A 67 -36.47 6.45 0.52
N LEU A 68 -36.28 5.97 -0.70
CA LEU A 68 -36.85 4.70 -1.13
C LEU A 68 -36.21 3.55 -0.33
N LYS A 69 -37.07 2.72 0.27
CA LYS A 69 -36.61 1.52 0.98
C LYS A 69 -36.29 0.40 -0.01
N TYR A 70 -35.02 0.04 -0.12
CA TYR A 70 -34.58 -1.18 -0.79
C TYR A 70 -34.21 -2.24 0.24
N THR A 71 -34.74 -3.43 0.08
CA THR A 71 -34.52 -4.55 1.02
C THR A 71 -33.74 -5.66 0.32
N ALA A 72 -32.71 -6.16 1.02
CA ALA A 72 -31.89 -7.28 0.58
C ALA A 72 -32.64 -8.62 0.70
N SER A 73 -32.40 -9.51 -0.24
CA SER A 73 -32.84 -10.90 -0.21
C SER A 73 -31.71 -11.82 -0.67
N GLY A 74 -31.44 -12.85 0.11
CA GLY A 74 -30.35 -13.80 -0.13
C GLY A 74 -29.01 -13.34 0.47
N THR A 75 -27.98 -14.11 0.18
CA THR A 75 -26.61 -13.87 0.65
C THR A 75 -25.66 -13.59 -0.52
N ALA A 76 -24.53 -12.96 -0.27
CA ALA A 76 -23.51 -12.78 -1.29
C ALA A 76 -23.04 -14.15 -1.86
N PRO A 77 -22.65 -14.24 -3.15
CA PRO A 77 -22.61 -13.14 -4.13
C PRO A 77 -23.97 -12.85 -4.81
N ASP A 78 -24.99 -13.67 -4.59
CA ASP A 78 -26.27 -13.65 -5.31
C ASP A 78 -27.33 -12.78 -4.61
N GLN A 79 -26.92 -11.85 -3.73
CA GLN A 79 -27.84 -10.97 -3.02
C GLN A 79 -28.56 -10.03 -3.99
N THR A 80 -29.89 -9.99 -3.89
CA THR A 80 -30.75 -9.10 -4.70
C THR A 80 -31.38 -8.01 -3.85
N TRP A 81 -31.61 -6.84 -4.45
CA TRP A 81 -32.19 -5.67 -3.79
C TRP A 81 -33.50 -5.28 -4.47
N SER A 82 -34.55 -5.13 -3.71
CA SER A 82 -35.89 -4.83 -4.24
C SER A 82 -36.58 -3.73 -3.45
N THR A 83 -37.45 -3.00 -4.16
CA THR A 83 -38.36 -2.00 -3.61
C THR A 83 -39.72 -2.12 -4.29
N PRO A 84 -40.84 -1.82 -3.60
CA PRO A 84 -42.18 -1.76 -4.24
C PRO A 84 -42.28 -0.70 -5.34
N ASN A 85 -41.50 0.37 -5.26
CA ASN A 85 -41.57 1.53 -6.16
C ASN A 85 -40.23 1.68 -6.92
N ILE A 86 -40.02 0.82 -7.92
CA ILE A 86 -38.79 0.86 -8.72
C ILE A 86 -38.79 2.11 -9.61
N PRO A 87 -37.79 3.03 -9.49
CA PRO A 87 -37.65 4.14 -10.41
C PRO A 87 -37.43 3.67 -11.85
N THR A 88 -38.01 4.37 -12.81
CA THR A 88 -37.80 4.12 -14.23
C THR A 88 -36.93 5.21 -14.81
N LEU A 89 -35.81 4.85 -15.41
CA LEU A 89 -34.83 5.78 -15.98
C LEU A 89 -35.16 6.08 -17.45
N SER A 90 -35.19 7.35 -17.80
CA SER A 90 -35.24 7.88 -19.16
C SER A 90 -33.83 8.17 -19.69
N SER A 91 -33.74 8.88 -20.82
CA SER A 91 -32.46 9.39 -21.34
C SER A 91 -31.88 10.55 -20.51
N THR A 92 -32.63 11.12 -19.57
CA THR A 92 -32.15 12.15 -18.64
C THR A 92 -31.11 11.55 -17.70
N PRO A 93 -29.91 12.15 -17.56
CA PRO A 93 -28.92 11.68 -16.61
C PRO A 93 -29.41 11.83 -15.17
N ALA A 94 -29.16 10.81 -14.35
CA ALA A 94 -29.54 10.76 -12.94
C ALA A 94 -28.34 10.49 -12.04
N LYS A 95 -28.46 10.93 -10.79
CA LYS A 95 -27.56 10.60 -9.69
C LYS A 95 -28.32 10.00 -8.52
N LEU A 96 -27.64 9.12 -7.80
CA LEU A 96 -28.21 8.37 -6.69
C LEU A 96 -27.30 8.48 -5.46
N VAL A 97 -27.90 8.52 -4.27
CA VAL A 97 -27.21 8.37 -2.99
C VAL A 97 -27.93 7.34 -2.13
N ALA A 98 -27.17 6.56 -1.37
CA ALA A 98 -27.69 5.55 -0.46
C ALA A 98 -27.09 5.66 0.94
N TYR A 99 -27.85 5.21 1.93
CA TYR A 99 -27.41 5.07 3.33
C TYR A 99 -27.97 3.81 3.98
N TYR A 100 -27.33 3.35 5.03
CA TYR A 100 -27.72 2.20 5.85
C TYR A 100 -27.57 2.55 7.35
N PRO A 101 -28.45 2.06 8.23
CA PRO A 101 -29.72 1.39 7.93
C PRO A 101 -30.82 2.35 7.47
N TRP A 102 -31.78 1.86 6.69
CA TRP A 102 -32.94 2.64 6.31
C TRP A 102 -33.79 3.01 7.53
N ALA A 103 -34.24 4.25 7.59
CA ALA A 103 -35.22 4.74 8.56
C ALA A 103 -36.29 5.59 7.86
N ASP A 104 -37.56 5.40 8.26
CA ASP A 104 -38.68 6.14 7.66
C ASP A 104 -38.56 7.64 7.91
N GLY A 105 -38.91 8.44 6.87
CA GLY A 105 -38.87 9.90 6.95
C GLY A 105 -37.48 10.53 7.08
N THR A 106 -36.40 9.75 6.90
CA THR A 106 -35.03 10.25 7.03
C THR A 106 -34.58 10.99 5.77
N ASP A 107 -33.98 12.17 5.98
CA ASP A 107 -33.26 12.93 4.95
C ASP A 107 -31.82 12.40 4.83
N TYR A 108 -31.40 12.07 3.62
CA TYR A 108 -30.03 11.58 3.34
C TYR A 108 -28.92 12.58 3.67
N THR A 109 -29.25 13.88 3.81
CA THR A 109 -28.28 14.91 4.23
C THR A 109 -28.14 15.01 5.76
N ALA A 110 -28.99 14.31 6.52
CA ALA A 110 -28.99 14.35 7.98
C ALA A 110 -29.46 13.01 8.59
N VAL A 111 -28.86 11.89 8.17
CA VAL A 111 -29.17 10.56 8.69
C VAL A 111 -28.75 10.48 10.16
N PRO A 112 -29.68 10.21 11.11
CA PRO A 112 -29.33 10.08 12.52
C PRO A 112 -28.37 8.90 12.74
N VAL A 113 -27.30 9.12 13.49
CA VAL A 113 -26.35 8.09 13.90
C VAL A 113 -26.24 8.07 15.43
N GLU A 114 -26.18 6.88 16.03
CA GLU A 114 -26.05 6.69 17.46
C GLU A 114 -25.27 5.42 17.82
N THR A 115 -24.65 5.40 18.99
CA THR A 115 -23.83 4.27 19.46
C THR A 115 -24.56 3.32 20.39
N SER A 116 -25.79 3.67 20.83
CA SER A 116 -26.54 2.88 21.81
C SER A 116 -26.91 1.48 21.32
N THR A 117 -27.15 1.35 20.03
CA THR A 117 -27.50 0.08 19.37
C THR A 117 -26.30 -0.67 18.82
N GLN A 118 -25.11 -0.07 18.84
CA GLN A 118 -23.89 -0.58 18.21
C GLN A 118 -24.12 -0.95 16.73
N THR A 119 -24.97 -0.19 16.05
CA THR A 119 -25.27 -0.35 14.62
C THR A 119 -24.17 0.31 13.80
N ASP A 120 -23.75 -0.37 12.76
CA ASP A 120 -22.84 0.19 11.78
C ASP A 120 -23.63 1.03 10.77
N TYR A 121 -23.29 2.32 10.67
CA TYR A 121 -23.91 3.24 9.73
C TYR A 121 -23.03 3.41 8.50
N MET A 122 -23.66 3.31 7.31
CA MET A 122 -22.93 3.37 6.05
C MET A 122 -23.58 4.34 5.06
N TYR A 123 -22.78 4.85 4.12
CA TYR A 123 -23.21 5.79 3.08
C TYR A 123 -22.46 5.54 1.76
N SER A 124 -23.03 5.99 0.63
CA SER A 124 -22.47 5.72 -0.71
C SER A 124 -21.77 6.90 -1.37
N LYS A 125 -21.97 8.14 -0.90
CA LYS A 125 -21.77 9.35 -1.72
C LYS A 125 -22.63 9.33 -2.98
N TRP A 126 -22.50 10.36 -3.84
CA TRP A 126 -23.24 10.41 -5.10
C TRP A 126 -22.67 9.40 -6.12
N LEU A 127 -23.53 8.52 -6.61
CA LEU A 127 -23.31 7.72 -7.81
C LEU A 127 -23.96 8.43 -8.99
N THR A 128 -23.21 8.82 -10.01
CA THR A 128 -23.64 9.62 -11.17
C THR A 128 -23.67 8.79 -12.46
N GLY A 129 -24.20 9.37 -13.56
CA GLY A 129 -24.18 8.75 -14.88
C GLY A 129 -25.23 7.66 -15.11
N LEU A 130 -26.26 7.60 -14.28
CA LEU A 130 -27.39 6.67 -14.45
C LEU A 130 -28.34 7.21 -15.53
N SER A 131 -28.85 6.32 -16.39
CA SER A 131 -29.85 6.62 -17.43
C SER A 131 -30.45 5.32 -17.97
N ASN A 132 -31.40 5.39 -18.91
CA ASN A 132 -31.89 4.19 -19.58
C ASN A 132 -30.83 3.45 -20.41
N ALA A 133 -29.75 4.13 -20.81
CA ALA A 133 -28.58 3.50 -21.44
C ALA A 133 -27.68 2.79 -20.41
N ASN A 134 -27.66 3.27 -19.14
CA ASN A 134 -26.90 2.70 -18.03
C ASN A 134 -27.79 2.60 -16.78
N PRO A 135 -28.74 1.64 -16.72
CA PRO A 135 -29.72 1.56 -15.62
C PRO A 135 -29.22 0.82 -14.38
N ASN A 136 -27.96 0.36 -14.36
CA ASN A 136 -27.42 -0.45 -13.29
C ASN A 136 -26.66 0.40 -12.29
N ALA A 137 -27.15 0.52 -11.07
CA ALA A 137 -26.51 1.21 -9.97
C ALA A 137 -25.69 0.22 -9.12
N ASN A 138 -24.37 0.25 -9.28
CA ASN A 138 -23.44 -0.47 -8.42
C ASN A 138 -23.06 0.44 -7.25
N ILE A 139 -23.74 0.26 -6.11
CA ILE A 139 -23.57 1.11 -4.93
C ILE A 139 -22.45 0.55 -4.05
N VAL A 140 -21.43 1.36 -3.79
CA VAL A 140 -20.36 1.04 -2.83
C VAL A 140 -20.63 1.80 -1.54
N MET A 141 -20.87 1.06 -0.45
CA MET A 141 -21.13 1.65 0.87
C MET A 141 -19.84 1.84 1.65
N GLN A 142 -19.73 2.96 2.35
CA GLN A 142 -18.60 3.34 3.21
C GLN A 142 -19.08 3.43 4.66
N HIS A 143 -18.24 3.01 5.61
CA HIS A 143 -18.55 3.12 7.05
C HIS A 143 -18.46 4.58 7.51
N ALA A 144 -19.49 5.02 8.24
CA ALA A 144 -19.57 6.36 8.80
C ALA A 144 -18.98 6.47 10.20
N LEU A 145 -18.85 5.36 10.91
CA LEU A 145 -18.35 5.32 12.28
C LEU A 145 -16.88 4.87 12.33
N THR A 146 -16.34 4.91 13.54
CA THR A 146 -15.06 4.30 13.92
C THR A 146 -15.34 3.07 14.78
N ALA A 147 -14.63 1.96 14.54
CA ALA A 147 -14.63 0.83 15.45
C ALA A 147 -13.39 0.86 16.35
N VAL A 148 -13.60 0.60 17.63
CA VAL A 148 -12.52 0.29 18.56
C VAL A 148 -12.61 -1.19 18.90
N ARG A 149 -11.68 -1.98 18.40
CA ARG A 149 -11.56 -3.40 18.70
C ARG A 149 -10.69 -3.58 19.92
N VAL A 150 -11.27 -4.08 21.00
CA VAL A 150 -10.56 -4.43 22.24
C VAL A 150 -10.31 -5.93 22.22
N ALA A 151 -9.06 -6.32 21.98
CA ALA A 151 -8.60 -7.70 21.96
C ALA A 151 -8.08 -8.05 23.36
N LEU A 152 -8.88 -8.79 24.15
CA LEU A 152 -8.56 -9.15 25.52
C LEU A 152 -7.89 -10.52 25.61
N VAL A 153 -6.75 -10.58 26.28
CA VAL A 153 -5.97 -11.80 26.53
C VAL A 153 -5.92 -12.07 28.03
N LYS A 154 -6.15 -13.32 28.42
CA LYS A 154 -6.01 -13.76 29.82
C LYS A 154 -4.55 -13.75 30.25
N GLY A 155 -4.24 -13.01 31.29
CA GLY A 155 -2.93 -12.99 31.95
C GLY A 155 -2.82 -14.01 33.09
N ASP A 156 -2.57 -13.54 34.29
CA ASP A 156 -2.24 -14.36 35.48
C ASP A 156 -3.45 -14.91 36.26
N PHE A 157 -4.67 -14.86 35.71
CA PHE A 157 -5.84 -15.47 36.34
C PHE A 157 -5.71 -16.99 36.43
N THR A 158 -5.81 -17.54 37.63
CA THR A 158 -5.76 -19.00 37.87
C THR A 158 -7.10 -19.70 37.66
N ALA A 159 -8.23 -18.96 37.76
CA ALA A 159 -9.57 -19.45 37.50
C ALA A 159 -10.06 -18.94 36.15
N ASP A 160 -11.11 -19.59 35.59
CA ASP A 160 -11.85 -19.06 34.48
C ASP A 160 -12.64 -17.83 34.94
N VAL A 161 -12.64 -16.80 34.13
CA VAL A 161 -13.29 -15.52 34.39
C VAL A 161 -14.02 -15.06 33.15
N ASP A 162 -15.21 -14.49 33.34
CA ASP A 162 -16.02 -13.98 32.25
C ASP A 162 -16.02 -12.45 32.26
N VAL A 163 -15.87 -11.87 31.08
CA VAL A 163 -15.97 -10.42 30.82
C VAL A 163 -17.44 -10.09 30.61
N SER A 164 -17.99 -9.17 31.40
CA SER A 164 -19.41 -8.77 31.28
C SER A 164 -19.65 -7.47 30.52
N SER A 165 -18.62 -6.62 30.39
CA SER A 165 -18.71 -5.42 29.55
C SER A 165 -17.33 -4.89 29.17
N VAL A 166 -17.28 -4.21 28.02
CA VAL A 166 -16.14 -3.40 27.57
C VAL A 166 -16.64 -1.99 27.28
N SER A 167 -15.94 -1.00 27.80
CA SER A 167 -16.26 0.42 27.66
C SER A 167 -15.04 1.19 27.13
N VAL A 168 -15.26 2.05 26.16
CA VAL A 168 -14.21 2.91 25.59
C VAL A 168 -14.63 4.36 25.74
N LYS A 169 -13.73 5.20 26.26
CA LYS A 169 -13.94 6.62 26.46
C LYS A 169 -12.79 7.41 25.86
N SER A 170 -13.10 8.38 25.00
CA SER A 170 -12.12 9.31 24.40
C SER A 170 -12.73 10.71 24.26
N PRO A 171 -11.95 11.79 24.41
CA PRO A 171 -12.41 13.15 24.10
C PRO A 171 -12.90 13.32 22.65
N ALA A 172 -12.42 12.46 21.72
CA ALA A 172 -12.77 12.49 20.31
C ALA A 172 -13.94 11.57 19.94
N PHE A 173 -14.68 11.01 20.92
CA PHE A 173 -15.88 10.23 20.65
C PHE A 173 -17.14 10.95 21.09
N ALA A 174 -18.16 10.90 20.23
CA ALA A 174 -19.52 11.26 20.54
C ALA A 174 -20.40 10.01 20.61
N THR A 175 -21.54 10.11 21.26
CA THR A 175 -22.52 9.02 21.36
C THR A 175 -23.60 9.07 20.29
N ALA A 176 -23.80 10.24 19.67
CA ALA A 176 -24.73 10.42 18.55
C ALA A 176 -24.36 11.63 17.67
N GLY A 177 -24.99 11.72 16.50
CA GLY A 177 -24.83 12.81 15.55
C GLY A 177 -25.73 12.66 14.32
N ALA A 178 -25.42 13.38 13.26
CA ALA A 178 -26.10 13.28 11.97
C ALA A 178 -25.06 13.09 10.85
N LEU A 179 -25.31 12.15 9.95
CA LEU A 179 -24.49 11.80 8.80
C LEU A 179 -25.08 12.40 7.52
N ASP A 180 -24.31 13.14 6.78
CA ASP A 180 -24.61 13.49 5.39
C ASP A 180 -24.14 12.37 4.46
N ALA A 181 -25.06 11.59 3.92
CA ALA A 181 -24.74 10.45 3.06
C ALA A 181 -24.10 10.84 1.72
N THR A 182 -24.15 12.11 1.33
CA THR A 182 -23.56 12.61 0.08
C THR A 182 -22.06 12.89 0.20
N THR A 183 -21.61 13.22 1.41
CA THR A 183 -20.23 13.62 1.70
C THR A 183 -19.55 12.68 2.70
N GLY A 184 -20.31 12.02 3.55
CA GLY A 184 -19.84 11.27 4.71
C GLY A 184 -19.59 12.16 5.94
N ALA A 185 -19.88 13.46 5.88
CA ALA A 185 -19.65 14.37 7.00
C ALA A 185 -20.56 14.06 8.18
N LEU A 186 -20.01 14.05 9.38
CA LEU A 186 -20.73 13.97 10.65
C LEU A 186 -20.90 15.38 11.23
N SER A 187 -22.07 15.65 11.77
CA SER A 187 -22.42 16.95 12.36
C SER A 187 -23.37 16.80 13.55
N GLY A 188 -23.61 17.88 14.30
CA GLY A 188 -24.53 17.85 15.43
C GLY A 188 -24.15 16.84 16.51
N LEU A 189 -22.84 16.65 16.75
CA LEU A 189 -22.32 15.66 17.69
C LEU A 189 -22.77 15.95 19.12
N VAL A 190 -23.25 14.91 19.83
CA VAL A 190 -23.68 14.98 21.22
C VAL A 190 -23.04 13.85 22.04
N GLY A 191 -22.96 14.04 23.38
CA GLY A 191 -22.31 13.09 24.28
C GLY A 191 -20.80 12.98 24.03
N ILE A 192 -20.15 14.09 23.65
CA ILE A 192 -18.70 14.12 23.38
C ILE A 192 -17.94 13.83 24.68
N GLY A 193 -16.99 12.90 24.60
CA GLY A 193 -16.19 12.46 25.74
C GLY A 193 -16.94 11.55 26.73
N GLU A 194 -18.14 11.10 26.41
CA GLU A 194 -18.83 10.07 27.18
C GLU A 194 -18.30 8.67 26.80
N ALA A 195 -18.49 7.70 27.71
CA ALA A 195 -18.06 6.33 27.47
C ALA A 195 -19.08 5.59 26.59
N VAL A 196 -18.61 4.93 25.55
CA VAL A 196 -19.39 3.99 24.75
C VAL A 196 -19.16 2.59 25.33
N THR A 197 -20.22 1.90 25.69
CA THR A 197 -20.14 0.60 26.39
C THR A 197 -20.87 -0.48 25.61
N VAL A 198 -20.21 -1.62 25.46
CA VAL A 198 -20.79 -2.85 24.90
C VAL A 198 -20.90 -3.87 26.03
N THR A 199 -22.12 -4.41 26.20
CA THR A 199 -22.32 -5.56 27.07
C THR A 199 -21.74 -6.79 26.36
N ALA A 200 -20.85 -7.48 27.02
CA ALA A 200 -20.18 -8.66 26.54
C ALA A 200 -20.30 -9.75 27.62
N ASP A 201 -20.47 -10.98 27.20
CA ASP A 201 -20.49 -12.14 28.13
C ASP A 201 -19.71 -13.26 27.44
N PHE A 202 -18.40 -13.28 27.71
CA PHE A 202 -17.50 -14.26 27.11
C PHE A 202 -16.39 -14.66 28.07
N PRO A 203 -15.90 -15.91 27.99
CA PRO A 203 -14.76 -16.35 28.80
C PRO A 203 -13.46 -15.66 28.33
N LEU A 204 -12.69 -15.17 29.28
CA LEU A 204 -11.35 -14.65 29.03
C LEU A 204 -10.39 -15.83 28.86
N THR A 205 -9.75 -15.92 27.69
CA THR A 205 -8.85 -17.04 27.34
C THR A 205 -7.42 -16.57 27.07
N ALA A 206 -6.49 -17.52 26.91
CA ALA A 206 -5.12 -17.23 26.51
C ALA A 206 -5.03 -16.74 25.03
N GLN A 207 -6.04 -17.06 24.21
CA GLN A 207 -6.20 -16.47 22.90
C GLN A 207 -6.99 -15.17 23.01
N ALA A 208 -6.63 -14.17 22.20
CA ALA A 208 -7.31 -12.89 22.21
C ALA A 208 -8.80 -13.04 21.84
N THR A 209 -9.69 -12.51 22.67
CA THR A 209 -11.11 -12.39 22.36
C THR A 209 -11.40 -10.94 22.00
N ASN A 210 -12.00 -10.71 20.84
CA ASN A 210 -12.26 -9.38 20.31
C ASN A 210 -13.65 -8.89 20.72
N VAL A 211 -13.71 -7.67 21.24
CA VAL A 211 -14.94 -6.92 21.45
C VAL A 211 -14.85 -5.63 20.67
N GLU A 212 -15.80 -5.36 19.80
CA GLU A 212 -15.84 -4.13 19.03
C GLU A 212 -16.82 -3.14 19.61
N VAL A 213 -16.36 -1.90 19.70
CA VAL A 213 -17.12 -0.76 20.22
C VAL A 213 -17.24 0.27 19.11
N MET A 214 -18.47 0.49 18.63
CA MET A 214 -18.77 1.47 17.60
C MET A 214 -18.87 2.85 18.22
N ALA A 215 -18.08 3.81 17.72
CA ALA A 215 -18.07 5.19 18.19
C ALA A 215 -18.25 6.18 17.03
N VAL A 216 -18.95 7.29 17.31
CA VAL A 216 -19.06 8.42 16.38
C VAL A 216 -17.80 9.28 16.53
N PRO A 217 -16.87 9.31 15.56
CA PRO A 217 -15.63 10.04 15.73
C PRO A 217 -15.85 11.56 15.52
N ASP A 218 -15.27 12.38 16.39
CA ASP A 218 -15.02 13.79 16.10
C ASP A 218 -13.64 13.91 15.45
N VAL A 219 -13.60 13.92 14.12
CA VAL A 219 -12.36 13.96 13.34
C VAL A 219 -11.59 15.28 13.48
N SER A 220 -12.19 16.30 14.08
CA SER A 220 -11.57 17.60 14.31
C SER A 220 -10.76 17.67 15.60
N VAL A 221 -10.89 16.64 16.46
CA VAL A 221 -10.26 16.58 17.79
C VAL A 221 -9.26 15.43 17.83
N ALA A 222 -8.05 15.68 18.35
CA ALA A 222 -7.10 14.61 18.65
C ALA A 222 -7.67 13.68 19.73
N ALA A 223 -7.41 12.37 19.58
CA ALA A 223 -7.95 11.35 20.49
C ALA A 223 -7.55 11.54 21.94
N GLY A 224 -6.34 12.08 22.18
CA GLY A 224 -5.84 12.30 23.54
C GLY A 224 -5.73 11.00 24.34
N VAL A 225 -6.14 11.05 25.60
CA VAL A 225 -6.16 9.85 26.45
C VAL A 225 -7.46 9.08 26.20
N THR A 226 -7.33 7.90 25.60
CA THR A 226 -8.43 6.94 25.46
C THR A 226 -8.37 5.95 26.61
N THR A 227 -9.46 5.84 27.37
CA THR A 227 -9.57 4.90 28.49
C THR A 227 -10.39 3.69 28.06
N VAL A 228 -9.81 2.51 28.15
CA VAL A 228 -10.53 1.24 27.99
C VAL A 228 -10.81 0.69 29.40
N THR A 229 -12.07 0.31 29.64
CA THR A 229 -12.51 -0.28 30.92
C THR A 229 -13.21 -1.60 30.64
N THR A 230 -12.81 -2.65 31.34
CA THR A 230 -13.39 -3.99 31.24
C THR A 230 -13.95 -4.38 32.63
N GLN A 231 -15.11 -5.01 32.66
CA GLN A 231 -15.75 -5.48 33.90
C GLN A 231 -15.75 -7.01 33.97
N ILE A 232 -15.29 -7.54 35.10
CA ILE A 232 -15.33 -8.96 35.45
C ILE A 232 -15.99 -9.08 36.83
N GLY A 233 -17.19 -9.64 36.89
CA GLY A 233 -18.01 -9.64 38.11
C GLY A 233 -18.21 -8.20 38.61
N ASP A 234 -17.88 -7.95 39.87
CA ASP A 234 -17.98 -6.60 40.47
C ASP A 234 -16.73 -5.74 40.30
N ARG A 235 -15.67 -6.26 39.66
CA ARG A 235 -14.40 -5.55 39.49
C ARG A 235 -14.32 -4.88 38.13
N LYS A 236 -13.79 -3.65 38.13
CA LYS A 236 -13.47 -2.89 36.93
C LYS A 236 -11.95 -2.76 36.76
N TYR A 237 -11.48 -3.05 35.60
CA TYR A 237 -10.09 -2.90 35.17
C TYR A 237 -10.02 -1.82 34.11
N SER A 238 -9.15 -0.83 34.28
CA SER A 238 -9.03 0.27 33.33
C SER A 238 -7.59 0.50 32.94
N VAL A 239 -7.37 0.84 31.67
CA VAL A 239 -6.08 1.27 31.14
C VAL A 239 -6.24 2.54 30.30
N ASN A 240 -5.27 3.43 30.41
CA ASN A 240 -5.20 4.64 29.61
C ASN A 240 -4.23 4.45 28.45
N ILE A 241 -4.68 4.77 27.26
CA ILE A 241 -3.93 4.68 26.02
C ILE A 241 -3.78 6.09 25.48
N ASN A 242 -2.54 6.56 25.35
CA ASN A 242 -2.26 7.85 24.74
C ASN A 242 -2.25 7.67 23.22
N PHE A 243 -3.20 8.30 22.55
CA PHE A 243 -3.28 8.32 21.10
C PHE A 243 -3.31 9.77 20.63
N THR A 244 -2.29 10.17 19.86
CA THR A 244 -2.05 11.58 19.50
C THR A 244 -2.76 12.00 18.22
N GLU A 245 -3.16 11.05 17.39
CA GLU A 245 -3.90 11.31 16.15
C GLU A 245 -5.40 11.39 16.39
N SER A 246 -6.15 11.90 15.40
CA SER A 246 -7.61 11.87 15.41
C SER A 246 -8.13 10.50 14.99
N TYR A 247 -9.24 10.06 15.57
CA TYR A 247 -9.95 8.89 15.08
C TYR A 247 -10.58 9.18 13.71
N LYS A 248 -10.43 8.28 12.76
CA LYS A 248 -10.93 8.43 11.39
C LYS A 248 -12.19 7.58 11.18
N GLN A 249 -13.15 8.10 10.42
CA GLN A 249 -14.29 7.31 9.93
C GLN A 249 -13.81 6.15 9.06
N GLY A 250 -14.46 5.00 9.17
CA GLY A 250 -14.12 3.82 8.38
C GLY A 250 -12.78 3.17 8.78
N TYR A 251 -12.35 3.35 10.04
CA TYR A 251 -11.14 2.72 10.57
C TYR A 251 -11.45 1.88 11.81
N ILE A 252 -10.68 0.81 11.99
CA ILE A 252 -10.68 -0.04 13.18
C ILE A 252 -9.38 0.24 13.96
N TYR A 253 -9.55 0.60 15.22
CA TYR A 253 -8.44 0.80 16.17
C TYR A 253 -8.39 -0.39 17.11
N THR A 254 -7.43 -1.28 16.91
CA THR A 254 -7.28 -2.50 17.72
C THR A 254 -6.33 -2.26 18.86
N TYR A 255 -6.82 -2.43 20.09
CA TYR A 255 -6.04 -2.41 21.32
C TYR A 255 -5.96 -3.82 21.88
N THR A 256 -4.78 -4.44 21.81
CA THR A 256 -4.55 -5.74 22.45
C THR A 256 -4.14 -5.51 23.89
N LEU A 257 -4.91 -6.06 24.81
CA LEU A 257 -4.78 -5.83 26.24
C LEU A 257 -4.64 -7.16 26.98
N THR A 258 -3.58 -7.31 27.76
CA THR A 258 -3.45 -8.42 28.69
C THR A 258 -4.06 -8.04 30.03
N LEU A 259 -5.02 -8.83 30.48
CA LEU A 259 -5.76 -8.61 31.71
C LEU A 259 -5.23 -9.53 32.82
N ASN A 260 -4.67 -8.94 33.87
CA ASN A 260 -4.11 -9.60 35.06
C ASN A 260 -4.99 -9.38 36.28
N ASN A 261 -4.83 -10.18 37.33
CA ASN A 261 -5.54 -10.01 38.62
C ASN A 261 -5.36 -8.61 39.22
N THR A 262 -4.25 -7.96 38.93
CA THR A 262 -3.86 -6.66 39.51
C THR A 262 -4.12 -5.47 38.62
N GLY A 263 -4.35 -5.69 37.30
CA GLY A 263 -4.53 -4.60 36.36
C GLY A 263 -4.64 -5.08 34.91
N MET A 264 -4.69 -4.12 34.03
CA MET A 264 -4.74 -4.33 32.57
C MET A 264 -3.57 -3.62 31.91
N GLU A 265 -2.89 -4.29 31.00
CA GLU A 265 -1.71 -3.80 30.29
C GLU A 265 -1.96 -3.75 28.78
N VAL A 266 -1.47 -2.70 28.12
CA VAL A 266 -1.50 -2.58 26.67
C VAL A 266 -0.32 -3.35 26.09
N THR A 267 -0.58 -4.38 25.29
CA THR A 267 0.45 -5.17 24.64
C THR A 267 0.70 -4.73 23.20
N SER A 268 -0.33 -4.26 22.50
CA SER A 268 -0.16 -3.65 21.18
C SER A 268 -1.29 -2.68 20.84
N VAL A 269 -1.01 -1.77 19.89
CA VAL A 269 -2.00 -0.87 19.28
C VAL A 269 -1.84 -0.97 17.77
N ALA A 270 -2.92 -1.27 17.06
CA ALA A 270 -2.94 -1.30 15.60
C ALA A 270 -4.09 -0.44 15.07
N VAL A 271 -3.87 0.25 13.97
CA VAL A 271 -4.88 1.07 13.29
C VAL A 271 -5.02 0.55 11.86
N THR A 272 -6.22 0.13 11.51
CA THR A 272 -6.48 -0.44 10.19
C THR A 272 -7.71 0.21 9.56
N PRO A 273 -7.73 0.49 8.25
CA PRO A 273 -8.94 0.92 7.56
C PRO A 273 -10.02 -0.15 7.68
N TRP A 274 -11.26 0.28 7.89
CA TRP A 274 -12.41 -0.62 7.94
C TRP A 274 -12.89 -1.05 6.56
N GLN A 275 -12.43 -0.35 5.54
CA GLN A 275 -12.80 -0.66 4.16
C GLN A 275 -11.65 -1.32 3.41
N GLU A 276 -11.95 -2.49 2.89
CA GLU A 276 -11.23 -3.03 1.75
C GLU A 276 -12.06 -2.82 0.50
N GLY A 277 -11.57 -2.02 -0.39
CA GLY A 277 -12.11 -1.93 -1.72
C GLY A 277 -11.74 -0.72 -2.50
N THR A 278 -10.72 -0.89 -3.34
CA THR A 278 -10.38 -0.02 -4.47
C THR A 278 -10.51 1.48 -4.19
N GLN A 279 -9.74 1.97 -3.26
CA GLN A 279 -9.03 3.24 -3.33
C GLN A 279 -7.88 3.18 -2.35
N ASP A 280 -6.70 3.48 -2.87
CA ASP A 280 -5.44 3.54 -2.20
C ASP A 280 -5.54 4.07 -0.78
N ASN A 281 -5.25 3.24 0.19
CA ASN A 281 -4.50 3.52 1.41
C ASN A 281 -4.84 2.49 2.50
N GLY A 282 -3.96 1.54 2.68
CA GLY A 282 -3.84 0.76 3.90
C GLY A 282 -4.67 -0.53 3.95
N ASP A 283 -3.99 -1.62 3.76
CA ASP A 283 -4.50 -2.99 3.73
C ASP A 283 -5.00 -3.47 5.08
N LEU A 284 -6.10 -4.20 5.04
CA LEU A 284 -6.41 -5.15 6.09
C LEU A 284 -6.57 -6.53 5.53
N ILE A 285 -5.87 -7.48 6.15
CA ILE A 285 -5.81 -8.83 5.66
C ILE A 285 -5.81 -9.79 6.85
N VAL A 286 -6.96 -10.33 7.19
CA VAL A 286 -7.05 -11.49 8.08
C VAL A 286 -7.44 -12.76 7.33
N GLU A 287 -8.02 -12.66 6.12
CA GLU A 287 -8.33 -13.80 5.25
C GLU A 287 -7.42 -13.96 4.03
N LEU A 288 -6.42 -13.06 3.86
CA LEU A 288 -5.54 -13.05 2.68
C LEU A 288 -4.11 -13.50 2.98
N ASP A 289 -3.79 -13.89 4.22
CA ASP A 289 -2.41 -14.15 4.65
C ASP A 289 -1.72 -15.28 3.89
N ASN A 290 -2.49 -16.18 3.28
CA ASN A 290 -1.99 -17.23 2.39
C ASN A 290 -2.27 -16.96 0.91
N LYS A 291 -2.54 -15.70 0.52
CA LYS A 291 -2.86 -15.32 -0.86
C LYS A 291 -1.83 -14.37 -1.44
N TYR A 292 -1.55 -14.54 -2.71
CA TYR A 292 -0.85 -13.59 -3.55
C TYR A 292 -1.81 -13.07 -4.61
N ILE A 293 -2.02 -11.76 -4.70
CA ILE A 293 -3.02 -11.14 -5.56
C ILE A 293 -2.39 -10.04 -6.39
N VAL A 294 -2.54 -10.13 -7.71
CA VAL A 294 -2.10 -9.09 -8.65
C VAL A 294 -3.18 -8.77 -9.68
N GLU A 295 -3.23 -7.52 -10.13
CA GLU A 295 -3.95 -7.14 -11.33
C GLU A 295 -2.99 -7.24 -12.52
N ILE A 296 -3.47 -7.84 -13.59
CA ILE A 296 -2.74 -7.97 -14.85
C ILE A 296 -3.53 -7.37 -16.01
N GLU A 297 -2.84 -6.99 -17.08
CA GLU A 297 -3.45 -6.59 -18.33
C GLU A 297 -2.84 -7.41 -19.46
N VAL A 298 -3.67 -8.17 -20.16
CA VAL A 298 -3.27 -9.09 -21.22
C VAL A 298 -3.89 -8.72 -22.55
N GLU A 299 -3.21 -9.07 -23.64
CA GLU A 299 -3.71 -9.00 -25.01
C GLU A 299 -4.43 -10.31 -25.38
N GLU A 300 -5.25 -10.29 -26.42
CA GLU A 300 -5.98 -11.47 -26.91
C GLU A 300 -5.01 -12.60 -27.30
N ASP A 301 -5.38 -13.85 -26.99
CA ASP A 301 -4.59 -15.06 -27.21
C ASP A 301 -3.17 -15.03 -26.58
N ASN A 302 -3.00 -14.24 -25.53
CA ASN A 302 -1.71 -14.13 -24.84
C ASN A 302 -1.61 -15.14 -23.69
N THR A 303 -0.49 -15.87 -23.65
CA THR A 303 -0.20 -16.78 -22.56
C THR A 303 0.56 -16.05 -21.46
N LEU A 304 -0.06 -15.93 -20.31
CA LEU A 304 0.57 -15.47 -19.09
C LEU A 304 1.39 -16.62 -18.48
N TYR A 305 2.63 -16.32 -18.13
CA TYR A 305 3.39 -17.12 -17.19
C TYR A 305 3.38 -16.38 -15.86
N ALA A 306 2.73 -16.97 -14.86
CA ALA A 306 2.80 -16.44 -13.50
C ALA A 306 4.26 -16.49 -12.98
N HIS A 307 4.51 -15.94 -11.81
CA HIS A 307 5.85 -15.98 -11.22
C HIS A 307 6.40 -17.39 -11.18
N ASN A 308 7.72 -17.53 -11.33
CA ASN A 308 8.37 -18.78 -11.00
C ASN A 308 8.18 -19.05 -9.50
N VAL A 309 7.51 -20.12 -9.19
CA VAL A 309 7.21 -20.53 -7.83
C VAL A 309 8.05 -21.74 -7.44
N VAL A 310 8.51 -21.77 -6.20
CA VAL A 310 9.24 -22.90 -5.65
C VAL A 310 8.43 -23.50 -4.52
N GLY A 311 8.05 -24.78 -4.66
CA GLY A 311 7.26 -25.49 -3.68
C GLY A 311 5.86 -24.93 -3.51
N PHE A 312 5.22 -24.47 -4.60
CA PHE A 312 3.84 -23.98 -4.55
C PHE A 312 2.86 -25.15 -4.43
N SER A 313 2.09 -25.14 -3.35
CA SER A 313 0.95 -26.04 -3.13
C SER A 313 -0.28 -25.22 -2.89
N GLY A 314 -1.23 -25.25 -3.84
CA GLY A 314 -2.42 -24.41 -3.76
C GLY A 314 -3.15 -24.27 -5.07
N THR A 315 -4.01 -23.26 -5.15
CA THR A 315 -4.86 -22.98 -6.31
C THR A 315 -4.60 -21.59 -6.84
N ILE A 316 -4.53 -21.43 -8.16
CA ILE A 316 -4.50 -20.14 -8.84
C ILE A 316 -5.85 -19.94 -9.52
N ASP A 317 -6.55 -18.87 -9.14
CA ASP A 317 -7.69 -18.31 -9.87
C ASP A 317 -7.14 -17.27 -10.86
N TRP A 318 -7.41 -17.48 -12.15
CA TRP A 318 -6.87 -16.64 -13.22
C TRP A 318 -7.69 -15.38 -13.48
N GLY A 319 -8.84 -15.25 -12.78
CA GLY A 319 -9.70 -14.06 -12.89
C GLY A 319 -10.63 -14.05 -14.11
N ASP A 320 -10.60 -15.08 -14.95
CA ASP A 320 -11.50 -15.28 -16.11
C ASP A 320 -12.54 -16.38 -15.88
N GLY A 321 -12.67 -16.84 -14.62
CA GLY A 321 -13.55 -17.94 -14.21
C GLY A 321 -12.89 -19.30 -14.28
N THR A 322 -11.61 -19.39 -14.61
CA THR A 322 -10.84 -20.63 -14.61
C THR A 322 -9.88 -20.70 -13.44
N THR A 323 -9.57 -21.92 -13.00
CA THR A 323 -8.64 -22.17 -11.88
C THR A 323 -7.67 -23.31 -12.22
N SER A 324 -6.49 -23.28 -11.61
CA SER A 324 -5.48 -24.35 -11.69
C SER A 324 -5.00 -24.72 -10.29
N THR A 325 -4.88 -26.00 -10.02
CA THR A 325 -4.38 -26.51 -8.73
C THR A 325 -3.00 -27.15 -8.91
N TYR A 326 -2.12 -26.90 -7.97
CA TYR A 326 -0.71 -27.35 -7.96
C TYR A 326 -0.38 -28.00 -6.63
N ASP A 327 0.57 -28.95 -6.64
CA ASP A 327 1.07 -29.63 -5.46
C ASP A 327 2.60 -29.75 -5.57
N GLU A 328 3.31 -29.15 -4.61
CA GLU A 328 4.79 -29.02 -4.59
C GLU A 328 5.39 -28.55 -5.93
N PHE A 329 4.66 -27.72 -6.65
CA PHE A 329 5.01 -27.29 -8.00
C PHE A 329 6.24 -26.37 -7.98
N ILE A 330 7.15 -26.63 -8.92
CA ILE A 330 8.33 -25.80 -9.20
C ILE A 330 8.30 -25.42 -10.66
N GLY A 331 8.32 -24.11 -10.94
CA GLY A 331 8.33 -23.61 -12.31
C GLY A 331 7.38 -22.45 -12.53
N TRP A 332 6.91 -22.30 -13.77
CA TRP A 332 6.05 -21.22 -14.22
C TRP A 332 4.63 -21.72 -14.43
N PRO A 333 3.71 -21.55 -13.45
CA PRO A 333 2.29 -21.73 -13.74
C PRO A 333 1.89 -20.83 -14.90
N SER A 334 1.15 -21.37 -15.86
CA SER A 334 0.76 -20.62 -17.07
C SER A 334 -0.72 -20.73 -17.38
N HIS A 335 -1.26 -19.69 -18.01
CA HIS A 335 -2.63 -19.64 -18.49
C HIS A 335 -2.72 -18.79 -19.75
N THR A 336 -3.61 -19.16 -20.69
CA THR A 336 -3.83 -18.41 -21.92
C THR A 336 -5.19 -17.76 -21.91
N TYR A 337 -5.22 -16.45 -22.03
CA TYR A 337 -6.45 -15.65 -22.08
C TYR A 337 -6.93 -15.54 -23.53
N SER A 338 -8.17 -15.93 -23.77
CA SER A 338 -8.81 -15.83 -25.10
C SER A 338 -9.39 -14.44 -25.39
N THR A 339 -9.39 -13.53 -24.42
CA THR A 339 -9.93 -12.17 -24.54
C THR A 339 -8.95 -11.20 -23.91
N ALA A 340 -8.65 -10.11 -24.63
CA ALA A 340 -7.86 -9.02 -24.10
C ALA A 340 -8.58 -8.34 -22.93
N GLY A 341 -7.86 -7.96 -21.86
CA GLY A 341 -8.48 -7.29 -20.73
C GLY A 341 -7.62 -7.24 -19.47
N LYS A 342 -8.24 -6.73 -18.42
CA LYS A 342 -7.68 -6.72 -17.08
C LYS A 342 -8.29 -7.83 -16.25
N TYR A 343 -7.44 -8.57 -15.57
CA TYR A 343 -7.82 -9.70 -14.73
C TYR A 343 -7.15 -9.58 -13.37
N THR A 344 -7.84 -10.05 -12.33
CA THR A 344 -7.26 -10.20 -11.00
C THR A 344 -6.87 -11.65 -10.79
N VAL A 345 -5.58 -11.93 -10.78
CA VAL A 345 -5.04 -13.27 -10.52
C VAL A 345 -4.84 -13.44 -9.03
N THR A 346 -5.38 -14.52 -8.47
CA THR A 346 -5.26 -14.85 -7.05
C THR A 346 -4.65 -16.24 -6.88
N ALA A 347 -3.44 -16.33 -6.35
CA ALA A 347 -2.87 -17.58 -5.88
C ALA A 347 -3.16 -17.74 -4.39
N THR A 348 -3.70 -18.88 -3.98
CA THR A 348 -4.01 -19.22 -2.59
C THR A 348 -3.28 -20.50 -2.22
N GLY A 349 -2.48 -20.48 -1.16
CA GLY A 349 -1.74 -21.66 -0.73
C GLY A 349 -0.40 -21.32 -0.07
N ILE A 350 0.53 -22.27 -0.12
CA ILE A 350 1.88 -22.15 0.44
C ILE A 350 2.88 -22.04 -0.72
N CYS A 351 3.86 -21.15 -0.60
CA CYS A 351 4.92 -20.97 -1.58
C CYS A 351 6.24 -20.66 -0.85
N MET A 352 7.29 -21.42 -1.08
CA MET A 352 8.59 -21.19 -0.41
C MET A 352 9.30 -19.94 -0.94
N ALA A 353 9.18 -19.64 -2.24
CA ALA A 353 9.71 -18.42 -2.83
C ALA A 353 8.98 -18.04 -4.11
N LEU A 354 8.86 -16.73 -4.34
CA LEU A 354 8.54 -16.13 -5.64
C LEU A 354 9.87 -15.65 -6.25
N MET A 355 10.27 -16.22 -7.36
CA MET A 355 11.55 -15.91 -7.99
C MET A 355 11.40 -15.78 -9.49
N GLN A 356 12.32 -15.06 -10.12
CA GLN A 356 12.55 -15.19 -11.55
C GLN A 356 13.62 -16.26 -11.77
N ALA A 357 13.31 -17.36 -12.48
CA ALA A 357 14.29 -18.39 -12.79
C ALA A 357 14.97 -18.14 -14.13
N GLU A 358 16.25 -18.51 -14.22
CA GLU A 358 16.94 -18.69 -15.49
C GLU A 358 16.86 -20.13 -15.95
N TYR A 359 16.89 -20.32 -17.28
CA TYR A 359 16.96 -21.64 -17.89
C TYR A 359 18.30 -21.82 -18.61
N GLU A 360 19.09 -22.81 -18.23
CA GLU A 360 20.20 -23.33 -19.04
C GLU A 360 19.73 -24.61 -19.74
N ASN A 361 19.71 -24.61 -21.06
CA ASN A 361 19.30 -25.77 -21.89
C ASN A 361 17.88 -26.30 -21.61
N GLY A 362 16.94 -25.43 -21.23
CA GLY A 362 15.56 -25.83 -20.93
C GLY A 362 15.37 -26.45 -19.54
N ILE A 363 16.36 -26.40 -18.69
CA ILE A 363 16.29 -26.87 -17.30
C ILE A 363 16.39 -25.63 -16.38
N PRO A 364 15.46 -25.44 -15.42
CA PRO A 364 15.57 -24.35 -14.48
C PRO A 364 16.83 -24.49 -13.62
N VAL A 365 17.68 -23.49 -13.62
CA VAL A 365 18.90 -23.46 -12.83
C VAL A 365 18.74 -22.45 -11.72
N TYR A 366 18.67 -22.93 -10.49
CA TYR A 366 18.67 -22.12 -9.28
C TYR A 366 20.11 -21.74 -8.94
N LYS A 367 20.66 -20.74 -9.61
CA LYS A 367 21.97 -20.18 -9.25
C LYS A 367 21.79 -18.94 -8.40
N ASP A 368 22.63 -18.80 -7.38
CA ASP A 368 22.85 -17.53 -6.69
C ASP A 368 23.36 -16.53 -7.74
N TYR A 369 22.46 -15.62 -8.22
CA TYR A 369 22.78 -14.79 -9.36
C TYR A 369 23.69 -13.63 -9.00
N ILE A 370 24.86 -13.69 -9.59
CA ILE A 370 25.64 -12.49 -9.95
C ILE A 370 25.16 -12.12 -11.36
N PHE A 371 24.37 -11.04 -11.50
CA PHE A 371 24.05 -10.48 -12.81
C PHE A 371 25.35 -10.00 -13.47
N SER A 372 25.92 -10.78 -14.36
CA SER A 372 26.96 -10.27 -15.25
C SER A 372 26.30 -9.66 -16.48
N ARG A 373 26.61 -8.41 -16.76
CA ARG A 373 26.14 -7.57 -17.89
C ARG A 373 26.38 -8.11 -19.31
N ALA A 374 26.71 -9.38 -19.49
CA ALA A 374 27.06 -9.92 -20.79
C ALA A 374 26.29 -11.21 -21.09
N GLY A 375 25.11 -11.09 -21.72
CA GLY A 375 24.39 -12.23 -22.28
C GLY A 375 22.88 -12.03 -22.21
N GLY A 376 22.25 -11.78 -23.36
CA GLY A 376 20.86 -11.45 -23.48
C GLY A 376 19.92 -12.42 -22.76
N PHE A 377 19.15 -11.86 -21.84
CA PHE A 377 18.05 -12.55 -21.17
C PHE A 377 16.85 -12.66 -22.07
N VAL A 378 16.29 -13.85 -22.17
CA VAL A 378 14.91 -14.03 -22.66
C VAL A 378 14.02 -14.03 -21.42
N ILE A 379 13.55 -12.85 -21.03
CA ILE A 379 12.40 -12.71 -20.12
C ILE A 379 11.23 -13.38 -20.86
N PRO A 380 10.38 -14.21 -20.19
CA PRO A 380 9.08 -14.52 -20.78
C PRO A 380 8.41 -13.19 -21.06
N SER A 381 8.31 -12.88 -22.31
CA SER A 381 8.03 -11.58 -22.86
C SER A 381 6.62 -11.18 -22.55
N SER A 382 6.37 -10.40 -21.58
CA SER A 382 5.42 -9.29 -21.56
C SER A 382 5.23 -8.82 -20.12
N PRO A 383 5.47 -7.56 -19.85
CA PRO A 383 5.09 -6.95 -18.57
C PRO A 383 3.57 -6.89 -18.51
N PHE A 384 2.93 -7.70 -17.72
CA PHE A 384 1.46 -7.69 -17.58
C PHE A 384 0.97 -7.21 -16.24
N ILE A 385 1.79 -7.22 -15.19
CA ILE A 385 1.36 -6.77 -13.85
C ILE A 385 1.20 -5.26 -13.89
N THR A 386 -0.02 -4.80 -13.66
CA THR A 386 -0.38 -3.38 -13.54
C THR A 386 -0.46 -2.92 -12.10
N LYS A 387 -0.75 -3.86 -11.18
CA LYS A 387 -0.87 -3.58 -9.75
C LYS A 387 -0.55 -4.82 -8.90
N ILE A 388 0.21 -4.63 -7.82
CA ILE A 388 0.37 -5.63 -6.76
C ILE A 388 -0.69 -5.28 -5.70
N ILE A 389 -1.64 -6.19 -5.48
CA ILE A 389 -2.73 -5.96 -4.54
C ILE A 389 -2.34 -6.48 -3.16
N HIS A 390 -1.74 -7.69 -3.09
CA HIS A 390 -1.40 -8.33 -1.82
C HIS A 390 -0.34 -9.41 -1.97
N ILE A 391 0.51 -9.56 -0.93
CA ILE A 391 1.46 -10.67 -0.76
C ILE A 391 1.31 -11.16 0.69
N GLY A 392 0.72 -12.33 0.87
CA GLY A 392 0.38 -12.87 2.19
C GLY A 392 1.57 -13.46 2.95
N GLY A 393 1.69 -13.13 4.22
CA GLY A 393 2.74 -13.61 5.11
C GLY A 393 2.69 -15.11 5.42
N GLU A 394 1.48 -15.68 5.47
CA GLU A 394 1.28 -17.12 5.72
C GLU A 394 1.55 -18.01 4.49
N MET A 395 1.84 -17.43 3.33
CA MET A 395 2.33 -18.21 2.19
C MET A 395 3.68 -18.87 2.45
N GLY A 396 4.44 -18.43 3.45
CA GLY A 396 5.76 -18.96 3.78
C GLY A 396 6.87 -18.47 2.84
N ILE A 397 6.67 -17.35 2.14
CA ILE A 397 7.65 -16.74 1.23
C ILE A 397 8.85 -16.26 2.03
N SER A 398 10.04 -16.78 1.74
CA SER A 398 11.30 -16.37 2.35
C SER A 398 12.11 -15.42 1.49
N SER A 399 11.85 -15.36 0.17
CA SER A 399 12.55 -14.51 -0.77
C SER A 399 11.63 -13.99 -1.88
N LEU A 400 11.78 -12.71 -2.21
CA LEU A 400 11.15 -12.07 -3.37
C LEU A 400 12.19 -11.57 -4.39
N LYS A 401 13.40 -12.15 -4.41
CA LYS A 401 14.46 -11.76 -5.33
C LYS A 401 13.95 -11.73 -6.77
N GLY A 402 13.96 -10.53 -7.40
CA GLY A 402 13.52 -10.32 -8.79
C GLY A 402 12.04 -10.59 -9.05
N ALA A 403 11.18 -10.74 -8.03
CA ALA A 403 9.79 -11.19 -8.22
C ALA A 403 8.99 -10.32 -9.20
N PHE A 404 9.22 -9.01 -9.24
CA PHE A 404 8.54 -8.09 -10.15
C PHE A 404 9.48 -7.47 -11.19
N TYR A 405 10.59 -8.13 -11.48
CA TYR A 405 11.56 -7.65 -12.47
C TYR A 405 10.90 -7.40 -13.83
N GLY A 406 11.17 -6.22 -14.43
CA GLY A 406 10.73 -5.90 -15.79
C GLY A 406 9.23 -5.63 -15.95
N GLN A 407 8.47 -5.43 -14.87
CA GLN A 407 7.03 -5.13 -14.95
C GLN A 407 6.81 -3.67 -15.36
N THR A 408 7.00 -3.34 -16.62
CA THR A 408 6.93 -1.97 -17.16
C THR A 408 5.53 -1.35 -17.11
N LYS A 409 4.47 -2.16 -16.93
CA LYS A 409 3.09 -1.69 -16.75
C LYS A 409 2.77 -1.37 -15.27
N LEU A 410 3.61 -1.77 -14.31
CA LEU A 410 3.46 -1.45 -12.89
C LEU A 410 3.74 0.04 -12.67
N LYS A 411 2.72 0.80 -12.23
CA LYS A 411 2.79 2.26 -12.10
C LYS A 411 2.92 2.73 -10.66
N GLU A 412 2.40 1.96 -9.73
CA GLU A 412 2.31 2.32 -8.32
C GLU A 412 2.47 1.09 -7.42
N LEU A 413 2.99 1.32 -6.23
CA LEU A 413 3.10 0.32 -5.17
C LEU A 413 2.19 0.74 -4.01
N LYS A 414 1.58 -0.22 -3.34
CA LYS A 414 0.93 0.03 -2.06
C LYS A 414 1.96 -0.06 -0.94
N ARG A 415 1.82 0.81 0.08
CA ARG A 415 2.69 0.82 1.26
C ARG A 415 2.79 -0.56 1.93
N SER A 416 1.68 -1.27 2.00
CA SER A 416 1.48 -2.49 2.80
C SER A 416 1.85 -3.79 2.08
N ILE A 417 2.40 -3.75 0.86
CA ILE A 417 2.69 -4.99 0.11
C ILE A 417 3.69 -5.92 0.81
N PHE A 418 4.49 -5.40 1.74
CA PHE A 418 5.45 -6.17 2.53
C PHE A 418 5.05 -6.37 4.00
N ASP A 419 3.88 -5.87 4.45
CA ASP A 419 3.50 -5.86 5.87
C ASP A 419 3.42 -7.27 6.49
N GLY A 420 3.01 -8.27 5.71
CA GLY A 420 2.99 -9.68 6.14
C GLY A 420 4.33 -10.41 6.10
N LEU A 421 5.38 -9.78 5.55
CA LEU A 421 6.64 -10.45 5.19
C LEU A 421 7.79 -10.12 6.16
N SER A 422 7.52 -10.10 7.47
CA SER A 422 8.50 -9.72 8.49
C SER A 422 9.75 -10.63 8.58
N THR A 423 9.72 -11.80 7.97
CA THR A 423 10.84 -12.76 7.97
C THR A 423 11.63 -12.77 6.66
N ILE A 424 11.24 -11.94 5.69
CA ILE A 424 11.93 -11.88 4.40
C ILE A 424 13.34 -11.28 4.56
N ASP A 425 14.33 -11.94 4.01
CA ASP A 425 15.73 -11.52 4.09
C ASP A 425 16.30 -11.01 2.76
N ASN A 426 15.65 -11.34 1.64
CA ASN A 426 16.13 -11.02 0.31
C ASN A 426 15.03 -10.49 -0.61
N ILE A 427 15.14 -9.20 -0.97
CA ILE A 427 14.30 -8.51 -1.95
C ILE A 427 15.13 -7.86 -3.06
N SER A 428 16.36 -8.35 -3.29
CA SER A 428 17.21 -7.83 -4.35
C SER A 428 16.53 -7.92 -5.71
N TYR A 429 16.69 -6.88 -6.55
CA TYR A 429 16.11 -6.76 -7.89
C TYR A 429 14.57 -6.85 -7.96
N VAL A 430 13.87 -6.73 -6.83
CA VAL A 430 12.42 -6.98 -6.77
C VAL A 430 11.62 -6.10 -7.74
N PHE A 431 12.01 -4.84 -7.92
CA PHE A 431 11.37 -3.91 -8.86
C PHE A 431 12.30 -3.46 -10.00
N SER A 432 13.44 -4.13 -10.22
CA SER A 432 14.36 -3.76 -11.28
C SER A 432 13.65 -3.79 -12.65
N GLY A 433 13.86 -2.76 -13.49
CA GLY A 433 13.23 -2.64 -14.80
C GLY A 433 11.74 -2.27 -14.78
N CYS A 434 11.16 -1.89 -13.64
CA CYS A 434 9.79 -1.39 -13.57
C CYS A 434 9.72 0.06 -14.07
N THR A 435 9.92 0.27 -15.37
CA THR A 435 10.04 1.61 -15.98
C THR A 435 8.78 2.46 -15.87
N GLY A 436 7.61 1.84 -15.64
CA GLY A 436 6.34 2.53 -15.43
C GLY A 436 6.13 3.07 -14.01
N LEU A 437 6.95 2.63 -13.04
CA LEU A 437 6.83 3.03 -11.64
C LEU A 437 7.24 4.49 -11.45
N THR A 438 6.32 5.33 -10.94
CA THR A 438 6.52 6.79 -10.84
C THR A 438 6.83 7.28 -9.45
N ASN A 439 6.44 6.53 -8.41
CA ASN A 439 6.68 6.87 -7.01
C ASN A 439 6.85 5.62 -6.14
N ILE A 440 7.51 5.81 -5.00
CA ILE A 440 7.64 4.82 -3.93
C ILE A 440 6.80 5.34 -2.76
N PRO A 441 5.87 4.56 -2.18
CA PRO A 441 5.09 5.01 -1.03
C PRO A 441 5.97 5.11 0.23
N GLU A 442 5.67 6.10 1.07
CA GLU A 442 6.30 6.23 2.39
C GLU A 442 6.06 4.96 3.22
N GLY A 443 7.10 4.49 3.92
CA GLY A 443 7.03 3.34 4.81
C GLY A 443 6.88 1.99 4.10
N LEU A 444 7.17 1.90 2.79
CA LEU A 444 7.10 0.65 2.02
C LEU A 444 7.86 -0.51 2.68
N PHE A 445 9.01 -0.22 3.31
CA PHE A 445 9.89 -1.22 3.92
C PHE A 445 9.86 -1.22 5.46
N ASP A 446 8.89 -0.58 6.10
CA ASP A 446 8.82 -0.49 7.58
C ASP A 446 8.83 -1.86 8.27
N LYS A 447 8.35 -2.90 7.60
CA LYS A 447 8.30 -4.27 8.12
C LYS A 447 9.45 -5.17 7.66
N CYS A 448 10.30 -4.68 6.76
CA CYS A 448 11.43 -5.44 6.19
C CYS A 448 12.68 -5.36 7.09
N THR A 449 12.53 -5.64 8.38
CA THR A 449 13.59 -5.48 9.39
C THR A 449 14.71 -6.53 9.31
N GLU A 450 14.46 -7.64 8.61
CA GLU A 450 15.45 -8.73 8.44
C GLU A 450 16.23 -8.63 7.13
N VAL A 451 15.84 -7.71 6.23
CA VAL A 451 16.51 -7.56 4.93
C VAL A 451 17.95 -7.06 5.11
N THR A 452 18.86 -7.74 4.44
CA THR A 452 20.31 -7.45 4.47
C THR A 452 20.84 -6.89 3.15
N ASP A 453 20.09 -7.07 2.04
CA ASP A 453 20.56 -6.76 0.69
C ASP A 453 19.47 -6.09 -0.16
N PHE A 454 19.74 -4.84 -0.55
CA PHE A 454 18.92 -4.06 -1.48
C PHE A 454 19.58 -3.93 -2.87
N GLU A 455 20.38 -4.90 -3.29
CA GLU A 455 21.01 -4.87 -4.61
C GLU A 455 19.95 -4.77 -5.71
N GLY A 456 20.09 -3.76 -6.60
CA GLY A 456 19.23 -3.57 -7.76
C GLY A 456 17.74 -3.30 -7.46
N LEU A 457 17.41 -2.91 -6.23
CA LEU A 457 16.02 -2.80 -5.72
C LEU A 457 15.08 -2.07 -6.69
N PHE A 458 15.47 -0.89 -7.21
CA PHE A 458 14.77 -0.08 -8.19
C PHE A 458 15.65 0.21 -9.43
N GLU A 459 16.58 -0.70 -9.75
CA GLU A 459 17.43 -0.56 -10.93
C GLU A 459 16.56 -0.37 -12.19
N GLU A 460 16.93 0.59 -13.06
CA GLU A 460 16.22 0.91 -14.31
C GLU A 460 14.73 1.32 -14.14
N CYS A 461 14.34 1.77 -12.95
CA CYS A 461 13.02 2.37 -12.74
C CYS A 461 13.03 3.81 -13.28
N GLU A 462 13.05 3.96 -14.60
CA GLU A 462 13.17 5.25 -15.29
C GLU A 462 12.03 6.23 -14.97
N GLY A 463 10.85 5.72 -14.59
CA GLY A 463 9.68 6.53 -14.21
C GLY A 463 9.79 7.22 -12.85
N LEU A 464 10.69 6.77 -11.96
CA LEU A 464 10.82 7.33 -10.60
C LEU A 464 11.37 8.75 -10.62
N THR A 465 10.68 9.66 -9.91
CA THR A 465 11.05 11.08 -9.81
C THR A 465 11.60 11.48 -8.45
N ASN A 466 11.24 10.76 -7.39
CA ASN A 466 11.65 11.03 -6.02
C ASN A 466 11.76 9.74 -5.20
N ILE A 467 12.48 9.83 -4.07
CA ILE A 467 12.58 8.82 -3.01
C ILE A 467 11.89 9.43 -1.78
N PRO A 468 10.96 8.75 -1.10
CA PRO A 468 10.34 9.28 0.11
C PRO A 468 11.33 9.36 1.28
N GLU A 469 11.09 10.31 2.18
CA GLU A 469 11.84 10.41 3.44
C GLU A 469 11.64 9.16 4.30
N GLY A 470 12.67 8.74 5.02
CA GLY A 470 12.60 7.61 5.95
C GLY A 470 12.38 6.24 5.30
N LEU A 471 12.52 6.10 3.96
CA LEU A 471 12.26 4.85 3.24
C LEU A 471 12.96 3.62 3.85
N PHE A 472 14.15 3.80 4.43
CA PHE A 472 14.96 2.72 4.99
C PHE A 472 15.14 2.79 6.51
N ASP A 473 14.33 3.59 7.22
CA ASP A 473 14.52 3.84 8.68
C ASP A 473 14.43 2.57 9.54
N TYR A 474 13.70 1.56 9.09
CA TYR A 474 13.56 0.29 9.80
C TYR A 474 14.46 -0.83 9.27
N CYS A 475 15.22 -0.58 8.19
CA CYS A 475 16.08 -1.56 7.54
C CYS A 475 17.51 -1.52 8.08
N THR A 476 17.66 -1.72 9.39
CA THR A 476 18.94 -1.48 10.10
C THR A 476 20.03 -2.54 9.84
N LYS A 477 19.66 -3.70 9.26
CA LYS A 477 20.58 -4.81 8.97
C LYS A 477 21.17 -4.77 7.55
N VAL A 478 20.78 -3.77 6.76
CA VAL A 478 21.22 -3.68 5.36
C VAL A 478 22.70 -3.37 5.29
N SER A 479 23.42 -4.19 4.53
CA SER A 479 24.85 -4.04 4.26
C SER A 479 25.16 -3.59 2.83
N LEU A 480 24.22 -3.80 1.87
CA LEU A 480 24.44 -3.56 0.44
C LEU A 480 23.32 -2.72 -0.18
N PHE A 481 23.68 -1.59 -0.81
CA PHE A 481 22.81 -0.81 -1.70
C PHE A 481 23.35 -0.79 -3.16
N ARG A 482 24.04 -1.84 -3.56
CA ARG A 482 24.62 -1.92 -4.91
C ARG A 482 23.53 -1.79 -5.96
N TYR A 483 23.68 -0.82 -6.89
CA TYR A 483 22.75 -0.57 -7.99
C TYR A 483 21.29 -0.29 -7.57
N ALA A 484 21.01 0.02 -6.30
CA ALA A 484 19.64 0.13 -5.79
C ALA A 484 18.76 1.10 -6.58
N PHE A 485 19.31 2.20 -7.10
CA PHE A 485 18.65 3.20 -7.95
C PHE A 485 19.42 3.43 -9.27
N PHE A 486 20.13 2.41 -9.75
CA PHE A 486 20.90 2.51 -10.99
C PHE A 486 19.97 2.83 -12.17
N ASN A 487 20.35 3.81 -13.03
CA ASN A 487 19.57 4.24 -14.19
C ASN A 487 18.13 4.73 -13.87
N CYS A 488 17.86 5.20 -12.66
CA CYS A 488 16.63 5.97 -12.39
C CYS A 488 16.77 7.37 -13.02
N THR A 489 16.65 7.44 -14.36
CA THR A 489 17.06 8.62 -15.15
C THR A 489 16.27 9.89 -14.85
N ASN A 490 15.03 9.78 -14.33
CA ASN A 490 14.16 10.90 -13.96
C ASN A 490 14.22 11.25 -12.47
N LEU A 491 15.04 10.56 -11.66
CA LEU A 491 15.21 10.88 -10.25
C LEU A 491 15.90 12.24 -10.09
N THR A 492 15.23 13.19 -9.39
CA THR A 492 15.69 14.59 -9.29
C THR A 492 16.39 14.91 -7.99
N SER A 493 16.09 14.18 -6.91
CA SER A 493 16.63 14.45 -5.56
C SER A 493 16.74 13.17 -4.73
N ILE A 494 17.64 13.21 -3.74
CA ILE A 494 17.79 12.23 -2.66
C ILE A 494 17.32 12.93 -1.38
N PRO A 495 16.45 12.33 -0.54
CA PRO A 495 16.03 12.95 0.71
C PRO A 495 17.15 13.00 1.75
N ASP A 496 17.08 13.98 2.65
CA ASP A 496 18.00 14.09 3.77
C ASP A 496 17.91 12.85 4.68
N GLY A 497 19.04 12.37 5.17
CA GLY A 497 19.09 11.25 6.12
C GLY A 497 18.64 9.88 5.57
N LEU A 498 18.53 9.71 4.25
CA LEU A 498 18.05 8.46 3.62
C LEU A 498 18.69 7.17 4.19
N PHE A 499 19.98 7.25 4.56
CA PHE A 499 20.74 6.11 5.08
C PHE A 499 21.11 6.21 6.56
N ASP A 500 20.52 7.14 7.32
CA ASP A 500 20.89 7.41 8.72
C ASP A 500 20.74 6.20 9.65
N LYS A 501 19.84 5.28 9.34
CA LYS A 501 19.62 4.07 10.12
C LYS A 501 20.37 2.84 9.60
N CYS A 502 20.96 2.92 8.40
CA CYS A 502 21.65 1.82 7.73
C CYS A 502 23.15 1.83 8.07
N THR A 503 23.49 1.65 9.36
CA THR A 503 24.87 1.83 9.86
C THR A 503 25.82 0.69 9.50
N GLU A 504 25.31 -0.46 9.03
CA GLU A 504 26.09 -1.65 8.66
C GLU A 504 26.49 -1.67 7.18
N VAL A 505 26.13 -0.63 6.41
CA VAL A 505 26.41 -0.61 4.97
C VAL A 505 27.91 -0.56 4.71
N ASP A 506 28.38 -1.50 3.89
CA ASP A 506 29.76 -1.55 3.42
C ASP A 506 29.95 -1.10 1.96
N SER A 507 28.87 -1.05 1.16
CA SER A 507 28.96 -0.75 -0.27
C SER A 507 27.76 0.01 -0.82
N PHE A 508 28.05 1.17 -1.44
CA PHE A 508 27.15 1.95 -2.28
C PHE A 508 27.53 1.84 -3.78
N ASN A 509 28.13 0.73 -4.19
CA ASN A 509 28.58 0.57 -5.58
C ASN A 509 27.42 0.78 -6.57
N GLY A 510 27.53 1.82 -7.43
CA GLY A 510 26.57 2.10 -8.48
C GLY A 510 25.18 2.55 -8.01
N THR A 511 24.99 2.86 -6.71
CA THR A 511 23.65 3.10 -6.13
C THR A 511 22.82 4.11 -6.90
N PHE A 512 23.40 5.25 -7.31
CA PHE A 512 22.74 6.30 -8.10
C PHE A 512 23.36 6.48 -9.49
N SER A 513 24.13 5.51 -9.97
CA SER A 513 24.76 5.60 -11.29
C SER A 513 23.69 5.71 -12.39
N GLY A 514 23.85 6.69 -13.29
CA GLY A 514 22.89 6.90 -14.38
C GLY A 514 21.65 7.70 -13.98
N CYS A 515 21.55 8.24 -12.76
CA CYS A 515 20.49 9.17 -12.37
C CYS A 515 20.72 10.53 -13.04
N ALA A 516 20.45 10.60 -14.34
CA ALA A 516 20.85 11.74 -15.19
C ALA A 516 20.18 13.06 -14.80
N SER A 517 19.00 13.03 -14.16
CA SER A 517 18.26 14.21 -13.70
C SER A 517 18.58 14.62 -12.25
N LEU A 518 19.44 13.88 -11.54
CA LEU A 518 19.80 14.19 -10.16
C LEU A 518 20.62 15.48 -10.11
N THR A 519 20.13 16.51 -9.38
CA THR A 519 20.73 17.85 -9.36
C THR A 519 21.63 18.11 -8.17
N SER A 520 21.40 17.42 -7.05
CA SER A 520 22.14 17.62 -5.80
C SER A 520 22.27 16.34 -4.98
N ILE A 521 23.28 16.30 -4.12
CA ILE A 521 23.47 15.29 -3.08
C ILE A 521 23.21 16.00 -1.74
N PRO A 522 22.40 15.46 -0.81
CA PRO A 522 22.17 16.07 0.50
C PRO A 522 23.45 16.09 1.35
N GLU A 523 23.57 17.09 2.21
CA GLU A 523 24.68 17.16 3.19
C GLU A 523 24.57 15.98 4.16
N GLY A 524 25.72 15.39 4.52
CA GLY A 524 25.77 14.31 5.50
C GLY A 524 25.14 12.98 5.07
N LEU A 525 24.81 12.79 3.78
CA LEU A 525 24.14 11.58 3.25
C LEU A 525 24.74 10.26 3.78
N PHE A 526 26.07 10.22 3.99
CA PHE A 526 26.79 9.03 4.43
C PHE A 526 27.36 9.12 5.85
N ASP A 527 26.99 10.15 6.63
CA ASP A 527 27.58 10.41 7.95
C ASP A 527 27.42 9.27 8.96
N LYS A 528 26.37 8.47 8.83
CA LYS A 528 26.10 7.32 9.70
C LYS A 528 26.64 5.99 9.17
N CYS A 529 27.05 5.97 7.90
CA CYS A 529 27.54 4.76 7.22
C CYS A 529 29.07 4.64 7.33
N THR A 530 29.59 4.56 8.55
CA THR A 530 31.05 4.61 8.81
C THR A 530 31.81 3.36 8.38
N ALA A 531 31.12 2.25 8.13
CA ALA A 531 31.71 0.97 7.70
C ALA A 531 31.99 0.89 6.19
N VAL A 532 31.59 1.90 5.41
CA VAL A 532 31.66 1.86 3.95
C VAL A 532 33.09 1.79 3.44
N THR A 533 33.34 0.80 2.59
CA THR A 533 34.63 0.61 1.90
C THR A 533 34.54 0.87 0.40
N ASN A 534 33.32 0.92 -0.20
CA ASN A 534 33.16 0.95 -1.64
C ASN A 534 32.09 1.94 -2.11
N PHE A 535 32.55 3.02 -2.77
CA PHE A 535 31.74 4.02 -3.48
C PHE A 535 31.95 3.97 -5.00
N ALA A 536 32.45 2.85 -5.55
CA ALA A 536 32.66 2.77 -6.99
C ALA A 536 31.35 3.03 -7.76
N GLN A 537 31.41 3.87 -8.79
CA GLN A 537 30.26 4.23 -9.66
C GLN A 537 29.07 4.89 -8.94
N THR A 538 29.13 5.24 -7.66
CA THR A 538 27.96 5.67 -6.87
C THR A 538 27.13 6.76 -7.56
N PHE A 539 27.79 7.77 -8.15
CA PHE A 539 27.15 8.88 -8.87
C PHE A 539 27.60 8.96 -10.34
N ALA A 540 28.12 7.86 -10.91
CA ALA A 540 28.58 7.90 -12.30
C ALA A 540 27.42 8.27 -13.25
N ASN A 541 27.70 9.14 -14.25
CA ASN A 541 26.72 9.60 -15.23
C ASN A 541 25.51 10.38 -14.65
N CYS A 542 25.62 10.96 -13.45
CA CYS A 542 24.67 11.94 -12.94
C CYS A 542 24.92 13.30 -13.65
N ALA A 543 24.49 13.39 -14.91
CA ALA A 543 24.88 14.50 -15.79
C ALA A 543 24.36 15.88 -15.34
N ALA A 544 23.25 15.94 -14.61
CA ALA A 544 22.66 17.17 -14.07
C ALA A 544 23.22 17.58 -12.69
N LEU A 545 24.07 16.75 -12.07
CA LEU A 545 24.63 17.02 -10.73
C LEU A 545 25.54 18.25 -10.78
N THR A 546 25.19 19.29 -10.02
CA THR A 546 25.89 20.61 -10.09
C THR A 546 26.96 20.80 -9.05
N SER A 547 26.86 20.14 -7.90
CA SER A 547 27.82 20.29 -6.79
C SER A 547 27.91 19.00 -5.97
N ILE A 548 29.04 18.86 -5.28
CA ILE A 548 29.29 17.82 -4.27
C ILE A 548 29.33 18.53 -2.92
N PRO A 549 28.54 18.12 -1.91
CA PRO A 549 28.53 18.76 -0.60
C PRO A 549 29.90 18.63 0.09
N GLU A 550 30.26 19.65 0.85
CA GLU A 550 31.47 19.62 1.70
C GLU A 550 31.34 18.48 2.71
N GLY A 551 32.43 17.75 2.92
CA GLY A 551 32.47 16.69 3.92
C GLY A 551 31.67 15.40 3.57
N LEU A 552 31.18 15.23 2.34
CA LEU A 552 30.37 14.07 1.93
C LEU A 552 30.92 12.70 2.41
N PHE A 553 32.24 12.58 2.51
CA PHE A 553 32.93 11.34 2.92
C PHE A 553 33.74 11.50 4.24
N ASP A 554 33.41 12.50 5.06
CA ASP A 554 34.20 12.82 6.28
C ASP A 554 34.17 11.68 7.30
N LYS A 555 33.05 11.02 7.44
CA LYS A 555 32.88 9.94 8.40
C LYS A 555 33.28 8.56 7.85
N CYS A 556 33.53 8.46 6.54
CA CYS A 556 33.92 7.22 5.87
C CYS A 556 35.46 7.22 5.68
N THR A 557 36.19 6.77 6.69
CA THR A 557 37.68 6.82 6.69
C THR A 557 38.32 5.62 5.99
N ASP A 558 37.58 4.49 5.86
CA ASP A 558 38.10 3.20 5.38
C ASP A 558 37.79 2.89 3.91
N ILE A 559 37.48 3.93 3.12
CA ILE A 559 37.11 3.76 1.71
C ILE A 559 38.33 3.29 0.90
N LYS A 560 38.11 2.16 0.19
CA LYS A 560 39.10 1.55 -0.71
C LYS A 560 38.83 1.85 -2.18
N TYR A 561 37.55 2.00 -2.55
CA TYR A 561 37.13 2.06 -3.96
C TYR A 561 36.32 3.31 -4.27
N PHE A 562 36.91 4.17 -5.14
CA PHE A 562 36.29 5.34 -5.78
C PHE A 562 36.26 5.25 -7.31
N THR A 563 36.46 4.05 -7.88
CA THR A 563 36.51 3.87 -9.34
C THR A 563 35.22 4.35 -9.98
N TYR A 564 35.30 5.32 -10.91
CA TYR A 564 34.16 5.91 -11.64
C TYR A 564 33.13 6.65 -10.77
N THR A 565 33.41 7.01 -9.50
CA THR A 565 32.40 7.53 -8.56
C THR A 565 31.62 8.72 -9.11
N PHE A 566 32.28 9.68 -9.77
CA PHE A 566 31.67 10.84 -10.41
C PHE A 566 31.91 10.89 -11.94
N GLU A 567 32.31 9.76 -12.56
CA GLU A 567 32.52 9.74 -14.00
C GLU A 567 31.28 10.25 -14.75
N GLY A 568 31.46 11.15 -15.71
CA GLY A 568 30.36 11.67 -16.53
C GLY A 568 29.44 12.69 -15.84
N CYS A 569 29.75 13.16 -14.63
CA CYS A 569 29.03 14.27 -13.99
C CYS A 569 29.45 15.61 -14.61
N THR A 570 28.97 15.88 -15.82
CA THR A 570 29.47 16.98 -16.66
C THR A 570 29.04 18.37 -16.23
N ALA A 571 27.98 18.49 -15.41
CA ALA A 571 27.48 19.74 -14.86
C ALA A 571 28.19 20.15 -13.54
N LEU A 572 29.02 19.28 -12.96
CA LEU A 572 29.70 19.58 -11.70
C LEU A 572 30.56 20.84 -11.79
N THR A 573 30.36 21.69 -10.79
CA THR A 573 31.14 22.89 -10.54
C THR A 573 31.65 22.90 -9.09
N GLY A 574 32.43 23.91 -8.69
CA GLY A 574 32.98 23.95 -7.34
C GLY A 574 34.24 23.09 -7.20
N GLU A 575 34.57 22.69 -5.98
CA GLU A 575 35.79 21.94 -5.64
C GLU A 575 35.49 20.43 -5.57
N SER A 576 36.45 19.59 -5.93
CA SER A 576 36.31 18.13 -5.73
C SER A 576 36.18 17.79 -4.24
N PRO A 577 35.58 16.66 -3.85
CA PRO A 577 35.34 16.33 -2.44
C PRO A 577 36.64 16.35 -1.61
N TYR A 578 36.57 16.98 -0.45
CA TYR A 578 37.68 17.04 0.52
C TYR A 578 37.16 16.83 1.94
N THR A 579 38.06 16.47 2.83
CA THR A 579 37.83 16.40 4.28
C THR A 579 38.81 17.37 4.95
N THR A 580 38.33 18.17 5.89
CA THR A 580 39.21 19.04 6.68
C THR A 580 39.72 18.26 7.90
N ILE A 581 41.06 18.12 8.02
CA ILE A 581 41.74 17.48 9.16
C ILE A 581 42.62 18.45 9.88
N ASN A 582 42.84 18.25 11.19
CA ASN A 582 43.75 19.06 11.97
C ASN A 582 45.12 18.38 12.06
N VAL A 583 46.15 18.98 11.47
CA VAL A 583 47.51 18.48 11.50
C VAL A 583 48.38 19.49 12.24
N ASN A 584 48.91 19.13 13.41
CA ASN A 584 49.76 19.97 14.25
C ASN A 584 49.18 21.37 14.59
N GLY A 585 47.82 21.44 14.75
CA GLY A 585 47.13 22.67 15.08
C GLY A 585 46.75 23.55 13.87
N ALA A 586 46.97 23.08 12.65
CA ALA A 586 46.54 23.72 11.41
C ALA A 586 45.45 22.85 10.72
N ASP A 587 44.38 23.50 10.28
CA ASP A 587 43.32 22.83 9.51
C ASP A 587 43.75 22.73 8.04
N ILE A 588 43.76 21.53 7.51
CA ILE A 588 44.19 21.19 6.15
C ILE A 588 43.04 20.50 5.41
N LYS A 589 42.73 20.97 4.19
CA LYS A 589 41.87 20.30 3.25
C LYS A 589 42.59 19.11 2.60
N VAL A 590 42.04 17.92 2.69
CA VAL A 590 42.59 16.72 2.07
C VAL A 590 41.55 16.17 1.07
N HIS A 591 41.83 16.31 -0.23
CA HIS A 591 41.00 15.77 -1.29
C HIS A 591 41.10 14.25 -1.35
N LEU A 592 40.09 13.60 -1.96
CA LEU A 592 40.04 12.12 -2.07
C LEU A 592 41.34 11.55 -2.67
N TYR A 593 41.90 12.24 -3.68
CA TYR A 593 43.12 11.80 -4.37
C TYR A 593 44.41 12.05 -3.54
N GLU A 594 44.32 12.77 -2.41
CA GLU A 594 45.42 13.05 -1.49
C GLU A 594 45.41 12.16 -0.24
N ARG A 595 44.33 11.40 0.01
CA ARG A 595 44.14 10.58 1.22
C ARG A 595 45.30 9.61 1.49
N SER A 596 45.96 9.11 0.45
CA SER A 596 47.15 8.24 0.58
C SER A 596 48.36 8.92 1.27
N SER A 597 48.39 10.25 1.32
CA SER A 597 49.45 11.03 1.99
C SER A 597 49.18 11.22 3.49
N TYR A 598 48.03 10.84 3.97
CA TYR A 598 47.57 10.99 5.36
C TYR A 598 47.08 9.67 5.96
N PRO A 599 47.92 8.63 6.05
CA PRO A 599 47.55 7.28 6.44
C PRO A 599 47.08 7.16 7.90
N GLU A 600 47.36 8.16 8.75
CA GLU A 600 46.90 8.23 10.13
C GLU A 600 45.42 8.65 10.24
N TYR A 601 44.82 9.20 9.17
CA TYR A 601 43.41 9.65 9.11
C TYR A 601 42.57 8.82 8.16
N PHE A 602 43.17 8.23 7.11
CA PHE A 602 42.42 7.57 6.03
C PHE A 602 43.09 6.28 5.57
N THR A 603 42.28 5.28 5.24
CA THR A 603 42.78 4.14 4.44
C THR A 603 43.10 4.62 3.02
N ALA A 604 44.27 4.23 2.51
CA ALA A 604 44.70 4.61 1.16
C ALA A 604 43.79 3.95 0.11
N PRO A 605 43.13 4.73 -0.79
CA PRO A 605 42.31 4.17 -1.85
C PRO A 605 43.12 3.29 -2.80
N THR A 606 42.61 2.10 -3.13
CA THR A 606 43.24 1.17 -4.07
C THR A 606 42.54 1.16 -5.44
N GLY A 607 41.23 1.51 -5.50
CA GLY A 607 40.46 1.67 -6.72
C GLY A 607 39.96 3.10 -6.87
N TYR A 608 40.51 3.85 -7.83
CA TYR A 608 40.18 5.27 -8.04
C TYR A 608 40.17 5.68 -9.51
N LYS A 609 40.36 4.72 -10.42
CA LYS A 609 40.44 4.98 -11.87
C LYS A 609 39.19 5.71 -12.36
N LYS A 610 39.40 6.81 -13.11
CA LYS A 610 38.34 7.62 -13.71
C LYS A 610 37.28 8.17 -12.71
N CYS A 611 37.63 8.34 -11.45
CA CYS A 611 36.72 8.89 -10.44
C CYS A 611 36.06 10.20 -10.88
N PHE A 612 36.86 11.09 -11.51
CA PHE A 612 36.43 12.41 -12.00
C PHE A 612 36.51 12.55 -13.53
N ASN A 613 36.44 11.44 -14.27
CA ASN A 613 36.48 11.51 -15.73
C ASN A 613 35.29 12.34 -16.25
N ALA A 614 35.58 13.30 -17.15
CA ALA A 614 34.63 14.27 -17.71
C ALA A 614 34.04 15.31 -16.74
N CYS A 615 34.50 15.42 -15.49
CA CYS A 615 34.10 16.47 -14.53
C CYS A 615 34.86 17.77 -14.73
N VAL A 616 34.99 18.23 -15.96
CA VAL A 616 35.88 19.38 -16.34
C VAL A 616 35.50 20.73 -15.73
N GLY A 617 34.28 20.86 -15.19
CA GLY A 617 33.79 22.08 -14.55
C GLY A 617 34.27 22.26 -13.10
N LEU A 618 34.92 21.25 -12.47
CA LEU A 618 35.49 21.37 -11.14
C LEU A 618 36.64 22.42 -11.14
N SER A 619 36.60 23.30 -10.16
CA SER A 619 37.58 24.42 -10.05
C SER A 619 39.02 23.94 -9.85
N ASP A 620 39.20 22.80 -9.22
CA ASP A 620 40.49 22.14 -8.97
C ASP A 620 40.79 20.99 -9.97
N TYR A 621 39.98 20.84 -11.04
CA TYR A 621 40.16 19.74 -12.02
C TYR A 621 41.61 19.66 -12.54
N ALA A 622 42.27 20.79 -12.77
CA ALA A 622 43.68 20.80 -13.21
C ALA A 622 44.63 20.09 -12.24
N ASN A 623 44.33 20.14 -10.95
CA ASN A 623 45.16 19.58 -9.86
C ASN A 623 44.91 18.07 -9.66
N ILE A 624 43.75 17.57 -10.08
CA ILE A 624 43.38 16.13 -9.95
C ILE A 624 44.39 15.30 -10.77
N PRO A 625 45.00 14.25 -10.19
CA PRO A 625 45.94 13.39 -10.92
C PRO A 625 45.33 12.71 -12.14
N ALA A 626 46.09 12.51 -13.20
CA ALA A 626 45.61 11.85 -14.43
C ALA A 626 45.06 10.44 -14.18
N SER A 627 45.53 9.75 -13.15
CA SER A 627 45.03 8.42 -12.76
C SER A 627 43.63 8.42 -12.17
N TRP A 628 43.12 9.59 -11.74
CA TRP A 628 41.77 9.80 -11.21
C TRP A 628 40.78 10.37 -12.26
N LYS A 629 41.31 10.80 -13.42
CA LYS A 629 40.58 11.40 -14.56
C LYS A 629 40.19 10.37 -15.63
#